data_5dc57aec0bf3290307c3f3dff8b5434e
#
_entry.id   5dc57aec0bf3290307c3f3dff8b5434e
#
_cell.length_a   1.000
_cell.length_b   1.000
_cell.length_c   1.000
_cell.angle_alpha   90.00
_cell.angle_beta   90.00
_cell.angle_gamma   90.00
#
_symmetry.space_group_name_H-M   'P 1'
#
loop_
_entity.id
_entity.type
_entity.pdbx_description
1 polymer ?
#
loop_
_entity_poly.entity_id
_entity_poly.type
_entity_poly.pdbx_seq_one_letter_code
_entity_poly.pdbx_strand_id
1 'polypeptide(L)'
;METFKITTDETLRETIQHGNNRYPFAYYPDNIWKFDFHRIDWHWHHELEFLYTAEGTALCLIGSSKIELHKGCGIFINSGVLHRFEAQSSTFAPNIVFSPTLLAPENSLIYEKYILPVISSSVPYQVFSPSNTFGKQVLQLLSQICTIQETKPDNELCTIQLLFQLWNILQKNIDWTSDSNSIHRLNHKQARLQAMMQYIHDHYMEEITLEMIATSASISKSGALHIFQTGIHCSPVAYLIQYRLAQAAEQLYITQKSVSSIAEE
;
A
#
# COMPACT_ATOMS: atom_id res chain seq x y z
N MET A 1 25.53 -2.30 -0.86
CA MET A 1 24.30 -3.02 -0.51
C MET A 1 23.23 -2.37 -1.38
N GLU A 2 22.64 -3.07 -2.33
CA GLU A 2 21.50 -2.50 -3.06
C GLU A 2 20.35 -2.36 -2.06
N THR A 3 19.96 -1.13 -1.78
CA THR A 3 18.79 -0.80 -0.98
C THR A 3 17.59 -0.71 -1.92
N PHE A 4 16.51 -1.39 -1.56
CA PHE A 4 15.27 -1.35 -2.30
C PHE A 4 14.39 -0.24 -1.71
N LYS A 5 13.91 0.66 -2.55
CA LYS A 5 12.97 1.73 -2.19
C LYS A 5 11.88 1.79 -3.23
N ILE A 6 10.63 1.85 -2.80
CA ILE A 6 9.56 2.22 -3.72
C ILE A 6 9.65 3.71 -4.04
N THR A 7 9.28 4.06 -5.25
CA THR A 7 9.22 5.46 -5.69
C THR A 7 7.78 5.94 -5.73
N THR A 8 7.53 7.08 -5.09
CA THR A 8 6.21 7.70 -5.05
C THR A 8 6.27 9.13 -5.55
N ASP A 9 5.16 9.62 -6.04
CA ASP A 9 4.95 11.05 -6.25
C ASP A 9 4.68 11.76 -4.91
N GLU A 10 4.44 13.05 -4.98
CA GLU A 10 4.20 13.93 -3.84
C GLU A 10 2.93 13.57 -3.05
N THR A 11 1.99 12.87 -3.68
CA THR A 11 0.77 12.37 -3.03
C THR A 11 0.92 10.98 -2.41
N LEU A 12 2.15 10.43 -2.39
CA LEU A 12 2.49 9.05 -2.07
C LEU A 12 1.90 8.02 -3.04
N ARG A 13 1.47 8.43 -4.22
CA ARG A 13 1.10 7.47 -5.24
C ARG A 13 2.37 6.83 -5.79
N GLU A 14 2.37 5.51 -5.84
CA GLU A 14 3.47 4.78 -6.44
C GLU A 14 3.60 5.13 -7.94
N THR A 15 4.84 5.40 -8.37
CA THR A 15 5.12 5.83 -9.75
C THR A 15 5.56 4.67 -10.64
N ILE A 16 5.80 3.50 -10.07
CA ILE A 16 6.14 2.29 -10.82
C ILE A 16 4.90 1.78 -11.55
N GLN A 17 5.07 1.46 -12.83
CA GLN A 17 4.04 0.78 -13.59
C GLN A 17 4.08 -0.71 -13.31
N HIS A 18 3.02 -1.27 -12.75
CA HIS A 18 2.88 -2.70 -12.48
C HIS A 18 2.52 -3.47 -13.75
N GLY A 19 3.49 -4.20 -14.29
CA GLY A 19 3.35 -4.87 -15.59
C GLY A 19 3.43 -3.90 -16.76
N ASN A 20 2.57 -4.09 -17.75
CA ASN A 20 2.51 -3.23 -18.93
C ASN A 20 1.06 -3.09 -19.44
N ASN A 21 0.83 -2.22 -20.45
CA ASN A 21 -0.51 -1.95 -20.98
C ASN A 21 -1.21 -3.18 -21.60
N ARG A 22 -0.46 -4.22 -21.99
CA ARG A 22 -1.04 -5.44 -22.57
C ARG A 22 -1.30 -6.51 -21.51
N TYR A 23 -0.53 -6.46 -20.40
CA TYR A 23 -0.65 -7.36 -19.27
C TYR A 23 -0.33 -6.59 -17.97
N PRO A 24 -1.31 -5.88 -17.40
CA PRO A 24 -1.13 -5.04 -16.22
C PRO A 24 -1.13 -5.87 -14.93
N PHE A 25 -0.11 -6.72 -14.79
CA PHE A 25 0.14 -7.61 -13.67
C PHE A 25 1.63 -7.59 -13.33
N ALA A 26 1.96 -7.53 -12.06
CA ALA A 26 3.31 -7.66 -11.56
C ALA A 26 3.35 -8.63 -10.37
N TYR A 27 4.46 -9.37 -10.28
CA TYR A 27 4.82 -10.22 -9.15
C TYR A 27 6.11 -9.72 -8.55
N TYR A 28 6.13 -9.53 -7.23
CA TYR A 28 7.28 -9.08 -6.47
C TYR A 28 7.66 -10.12 -5.41
N PRO A 29 8.81 -10.82 -5.55
CA PRO A 29 9.32 -11.75 -4.54
C PRO A 29 10.02 -11.00 -3.41
N ASP A 30 9.29 -10.14 -2.72
CA ASP A 30 9.86 -9.19 -1.79
C ASP A 30 10.28 -9.82 -0.47
N ASN A 31 11.48 -9.46 -0.03
CA ASN A 31 11.89 -9.59 1.35
C ASN A 31 11.90 -8.19 1.98
N ILE A 32 10.90 -7.91 2.81
CA ILE A 32 10.69 -6.57 3.40
C ILE A 32 11.92 -6.09 4.18
N TRP A 33 12.71 -7.00 4.76
CA TRP A 33 13.94 -6.68 5.48
C TRP A 33 15.03 -6.05 4.60
N LYS A 34 14.99 -6.24 3.29
CA LYS A 34 15.95 -5.68 2.35
C LYS A 34 15.64 -4.24 1.94
N PHE A 35 14.43 -3.76 2.21
CA PHE A 35 14.06 -2.37 1.94
C PHE A 35 14.68 -1.44 2.96
N ASP A 36 14.83 -0.16 2.60
CA ASP A 36 15.31 0.89 3.48
C ASP A 36 14.49 0.94 4.77
N PHE A 37 15.18 1.02 5.91
CA PHE A 37 14.56 0.97 7.24
C PHE A 37 13.69 -0.27 7.48
N HIS A 38 13.91 -1.38 6.76
CA HIS A 38 13.17 -2.63 6.85
C HIS A 38 11.67 -2.47 6.62
N ARG A 39 11.31 -1.63 5.65
CA ARG A 39 9.91 -1.32 5.35
C ARG A 39 9.70 -0.95 3.88
N ILE A 40 8.53 -1.31 3.36
CA ILE A 40 7.93 -0.74 2.17
C ILE A 40 7.09 0.45 2.66
N ASP A 41 7.55 1.68 2.43
CA ASP A 41 7.01 2.88 3.07
C ASP A 41 5.60 3.23 2.58
N TRP A 42 4.98 4.23 3.18
CA TRP A 42 3.63 4.67 2.85
C TRP A 42 3.49 4.94 1.37
N HIS A 43 2.55 4.23 0.73
CA HIS A 43 2.19 4.38 -0.67
C HIS A 43 0.75 3.97 -0.91
N TRP A 44 0.24 4.34 -2.07
CA TRP A 44 -1.02 3.87 -2.61
C TRP A 44 -0.94 3.77 -4.13
N HIS A 45 -1.77 2.93 -4.72
CA HIS A 45 -1.88 2.74 -6.18
C HIS A 45 -3.33 2.39 -6.57
N HIS A 46 -3.64 2.47 -7.86
CA HIS A 46 -4.99 2.13 -8.36
C HIS A 46 -5.20 0.63 -8.56
N GLU A 47 -4.14 -0.11 -8.56
CA GLU A 47 -4.15 -1.56 -8.69
C GLU A 47 -4.70 -2.21 -7.42
N LEU A 48 -5.06 -3.48 -7.56
CA LEU A 48 -5.39 -4.39 -6.45
C LEU A 48 -4.12 -5.13 -6.03
N GLU A 49 -3.92 -5.28 -4.74
CA GLU A 49 -2.75 -5.98 -4.21
C GLU A 49 -3.13 -7.17 -3.34
N PHE A 50 -2.38 -8.25 -3.47
CA PHE A 50 -2.39 -9.38 -2.54
C PHE A 50 -0.97 -9.67 -2.07
N LEU A 51 -0.76 -9.60 -0.78
CA LEU A 51 0.50 -10.00 -0.16
C LEU A 51 0.29 -11.32 0.60
N TYR A 52 1.28 -12.22 0.49
CA TYR A 52 1.34 -13.50 1.18
C TYR A 52 2.62 -13.60 1.99
N THR A 53 2.53 -13.78 3.30
CA THR A 53 3.70 -13.93 4.17
C THR A 53 4.18 -15.39 4.12
N ALA A 54 5.18 -15.65 3.29
CA ALA A 54 5.75 -16.98 3.13
C ALA A 54 6.72 -17.33 4.27
N GLU A 55 7.47 -16.33 4.79
CA GLU A 55 8.39 -16.50 5.91
C GLU A 55 8.41 -15.24 6.79
N GLY A 56 8.60 -15.42 8.09
CA GLY A 56 8.67 -14.33 9.05
C GLY A 56 7.30 -13.79 9.46
N THR A 57 7.26 -12.52 9.81
CA THR A 57 6.04 -11.78 10.16
C THR A 57 6.12 -10.37 9.57
N ALA A 58 5.16 -10.01 8.73
CA ALA A 58 4.99 -8.67 8.21
C ALA A 58 3.99 -7.89 9.08
N LEU A 59 4.30 -6.63 9.40
CA LEU A 59 3.36 -5.69 9.99
C LEU A 59 2.79 -4.82 8.87
N CYS A 60 1.49 -4.92 8.62
CA CYS A 60 0.78 -4.08 7.67
C CYS A 60 0.05 -2.96 8.40
N LEU A 61 0.24 -1.72 7.94
CA LEU A 61 -0.38 -0.52 8.46
C LEU A 61 -1.34 0.04 7.42
N ILE A 62 -2.64 0.13 7.75
CA ILE A 62 -3.68 0.67 6.88
C ILE A 62 -4.64 1.52 7.71
N GLY A 63 -4.67 2.83 7.44
CA GLY A 63 -5.44 3.75 8.28
C GLY A 63 -5.08 3.59 9.76
N SER A 64 -6.05 3.39 10.63
CA SER A 64 -5.82 3.16 12.07
C SER A 64 -5.45 1.71 12.42
N SER A 65 -5.46 0.80 11.45
CA SER A 65 -5.23 -0.63 11.68
C SER A 65 -3.73 -0.96 11.66
N LYS A 66 -3.32 -1.78 12.62
CA LYS A 66 -2.01 -2.44 12.67
C LYS A 66 -2.26 -3.94 12.64
N ILE A 67 -1.80 -4.59 11.58
CA ILE A 67 -2.14 -5.98 11.29
C ILE A 67 -0.85 -6.78 11.21
N GLU A 68 -0.68 -7.74 12.12
CA GLU A 68 0.43 -8.69 12.04
C GLU A 68 0.04 -9.86 11.13
N LEU A 69 0.80 -10.02 10.06
CA LEU A 69 0.66 -11.11 9.10
C LEU A 69 1.76 -12.13 9.37
N HIS A 70 1.44 -13.12 10.18
CA HIS A 70 2.36 -14.23 10.45
C HIS A 70 2.52 -15.13 9.24
N LYS A 71 3.59 -15.93 9.23
CA LYS A 71 3.82 -16.95 8.20
C LYS A 71 2.55 -17.73 7.87
N GLY A 72 2.24 -17.84 6.59
CA GLY A 72 1.05 -18.51 6.07
C GLY A 72 -0.21 -17.66 6.04
N CYS A 73 -0.18 -16.40 6.52
CA CYS A 73 -1.26 -15.45 6.38
C CYS A 73 -1.08 -14.59 5.12
N GLY A 74 -2.14 -13.93 4.70
CA GLY A 74 -2.10 -12.98 3.59
C GLY A 74 -3.09 -11.85 3.78
N ILE A 75 -3.01 -10.86 2.93
CA ILE A 75 -3.89 -9.70 2.91
C ILE A 75 -4.21 -9.30 1.47
N PHE A 76 -5.45 -8.89 1.25
CA PHE A 76 -5.89 -8.14 0.09
C PHE A 76 -5.93 -6.67 0.46
N ILE A 77 -5.42 -5.80 -0.41
CA ILE A 77 -5.52 -4.34 -0.30
C ILE A 77 -6.28 -3.83 -1.52
N ASN A 78 -7.30 -3.02 -1.26
CA ASN A 78 -8.16 -2.48 -2.28
C ASN A 78 -7.51 -1.28 -3.00
N SER A 79 -8.02 -0.96 -4.17
CA SER A 79 -7.60 0.19 -4.98
C SER A 79 -7.62 1.50 -4.20
N GLY A 80 -6.57 2.30 -4.33
CA GLY A 80 -6.46 3.63 -3.73
C GLY A 80 -6.22 3.67 -2.22
N VAL A 81 -6.00 2.55 -1.58
CA VAL A 81 -5.79 2.46 -0.13
C VAL A 81 -4.35 2.80 0.23
N LEU A 82 -4.15 3.79 1.10
CA LEU A 82 -2.83 4.13 1.65
C LEU A 82 -2.40 3.06 2.65
N HIS A 83 -1.24 2.44 2.40
CA HIS A 83 -0.72 1.35 3.21
C HIS A 83 0.80 1.36 3.31
N ARG A 84 1.34 0.55 4.21
CA ARG A 84 2.78 0.38 4.47
C ARG A 84 3.03 -0.99 5.07
N PHE A 85 4.14 -1.62 4.69
CA PHE A 85 4.61 -2.87 5.30
C PHE A 85 5.93 -2.66 6.03
N GLU A 86 6.07 -3.30 7.18
CA GLU A 86 7.29 -3.29 8.00
C GLU A 86 7.68 -4.71 8.41
N ALA A 87 8.96 -4.92 8.68
CA ALA A 87 9.46 -6.17 9.25
C ALA A 87 10.44 -5.90 10.40
N GLN A 88 10.40 -6.75 11.43
CA GLN A 88 11.35 -6.70 12.55
C GLN A 88 12.50 -7.71 12.39
N SER A 89 12.40 -8.58 11.39
CA SER A 89 13.40 -9.59 11.03
C SER A 89 13.25 -9.93 9.55
N SER A 90 14.12 -10.76 9.00
CA SER A 90 13.99 -11.22 7.62
C SER A 90 12.59 -11.81 7.39
N THR A 91 11.85 -11.18 6.50
CA THR A 91 10.44 -11.53 6.20
C THR A 91 10.26 -11.58 4.70
N PHE A 92 10.06 -12.79 4.18
CA PHE A 92 9.73 -13.02 2.77
C PHE A 92 8.22 -12.98 2.59
N ALA A 93 7.76 -11.96 1.91
CA ALA A 93 6.35 -11.67 1.72
C ALA A 93 6.08 -11.31 0.24
N PRO A 94 6.05 -12.33 -0.65
CA PRO A 94 5.75 -12.09 -2.05
C PRO A 94 4.37 -11.48 -2.21
N ASN A 95 4.27 -10.57 -3.18
CA ASN A 95 3.00 -9.90 -3.50
C ASN A 95 2.73 -9.90 -5.00
N ILE A 96 1.46 -9.78 -5.34
CA ILE A 96 0.97 -9.56 -6.70
C ILE A 96 0.18 -8.26 -6.74
N VAL A 97 0.47 -7.45 -7.75
CA VAL A 97 -0.20 -6.17 -7.99
C VAL A 97 -0.74 -6.16 -9.41
N PHE A 98 -2.02 -5.89 -9.58
CA PHE A 98 -2.62 -5.90 -10.91
C PHE A 98 -3.77 -4.91 -11.06
N SER A 99 -3.92 -4.37 -12.27
CA SER A 99 -5.06 -3.51 -12.59
C SER A 99 -6.37 -4.28 -12.52
N PRO A 100 -7.44 -3.70 -11.98
CA PRO A 100 -8.79 -4.27 -12.06
C PRO A 100 -9.21 -4.61 -13.51
N THR A 101 -8.70 -3.88 -14.49
CA THR A 101 -8.97 -4.10 -15.92
C THR A 101 -8.41 -5.41 -16.47
N LEU A 102 -7.47 -6.04 -15.74
CA LEU A 102 -6.97 -7.37 -16.09
C LEU A 102 -8.06 -8.44 -15.99
N LEU A 103 -8.99 -8.30 -15.05
CA LEU A 103 -10.12 -9.22 -14.89
C LEU A 103 -11.22 -8.98 -15.92
N ALA A 104 -11.51 -7.72 -16.26
CA ALA A 104 -12.46 -7.39 -17.31
C ALA A 104 -12.31 -5.92 -17.73
N PRO A 105 -12.59 -5.60 -19.00
CA PRO A 105 -12.62 -4.21 -19.47
C PRO A 105 -13.69 -3.39 -18.73
N GLU A 106 -13.40 -2.10 -18.45
CA GLU A 106 -14.29 -1.19 -17.70
C GLU A 106 -15.70 -1.07 -18.29
N ASN A 107 -15.84 -1.16 -19.60
CA ASN A 107 -17.12 -1.09 -20.29
C ASN A 107 -17.85 -2.43 -20.41
N SER A 108 -17.46 -3.44 -19.63
CA SER A 108 -18.05 -4.77 -19.65
C SER A 108 -19.02 -5.01 -18.50
N LEU A 109 -20.03 -5.86 -18.73
CA LEU A 109 -20.96 -6.30 -17.69
C LEU A 109 -20.24 -6.96 -16.50
N ILE A 110 -19.13 -7.65 -16.75
CA ILE A 110 -18.34 -8.31 -15.70
C ILE A 110 -17.70 -7.25 -14.81
N TYR A 111 -17.12 -6.22 -15.38
CA TYR A 111 -16.51 -5.13 -14.61
C TYR A 111 -17.55 -4.41 -13.76
N GLU A 112 -18.63 -3.97 -14.40
CA GLU A 112 -19.72 -3.24 -13.73
C GLU A 112 -20.34 -4.04 -12.57
N LYS A 113 -20.54 -5.34 -12.77
CA LYS A 113 -21.26 -6.17 -11.80
C LYS A 113 -20.39 -6.79 -10.71
N TYR A 114 -19.11 -7.08 -10.99
CA TYR A 114 -18.28 -7.87 -10.09
C TYR A 114 -16.95 -7.18 -9.69
N ILE A 115 -16.52 -6.13 -10.38
CA ILE A 115 -15.26 -5.46 -10.09
C ILE A 115 -15.51 -4.07 -9.50
N LEU A 116 -16.32 -3.27 -10.16
CA LEU A 116 -16.66 -1.93 -9.70
C LEU A 116 -17.21 -1.89 -8.26
N PRO A 117 -18.09 -2.80 -7.82
CA PRO A 117 -18.54 -2.83 -6.42
C PRO A 117 -17.41 -3.06 -5.42
N VAL A 118 -16.38 -3.84 -5.77
CA VAL A 118 -15.22 -4.07 -4.89
C VAL A 118 -14.37 -2.82 -4.76
N ILE A 119 -13.92 -2.27 -5.88
CA ILE A 119 -13.04 -1.10 -5.88
C ILE A 119 -13.72 0.16 -5.34
N SER A 120 -15.05 0.21 -5.41
CA SER A 120 -15.88 1.29 -4.85
C SER A 120 -16.41 0.97 -3.45
N SER A 121 -16.05 -0.16 -2.87
CA SER A 121 -16.53 -0.53 -1.52
C SER A 121 -15.84 0.26 -0.41
N SER A 122 -16.43 0.25 0.78
CA SER A 122 -15.80 0.77 1.99
C SER A 122 -14.83 -0.22 2.65
N VAL A 123 -14.59 -1.38 2.03
CA VAL A 123 -13.66 -2.41 2.51
C VAL A 123 -12.26 -2.09 2.02
N PRO A 124 -11.36 -1.54 2.86
CA PRO A 124 -10.02 -1.14 2.45
C PRO A 124 -9.09 -2.33 2.30
N TYR A 125 -9.29 -3.39 3.06
CA TYR A 125 -8.48 -4.60 3.04
C TYR A 125 -9.24 -5.80 3.57
N GLN A 126 -8.72 -7.01 3.29
CA GLN A 126 -9.20 -8.26 3.87
C GLN A 126 -8.02 -9.14 4.24
N VAL A 127 -7.97 -9.58 5.51
CA VAL A 127 -6.95 -10.52 5.99
C VAL A 127 -7.41 -11.96 5.76
N PHE A 128 -6.48 -12.81 5.35
CA PHE A 128 -6.68 -14.24 5.18
C PHE A 128 -5.80 -15.01 6.15
N SER A 129 -6.44 -15.91 6.90
CA SER A 129 -5.77 -16.80 7.85
C SER A 129 -6.04 -18.25 7.50
N PRO A 130 -5.09 -19.16 7.69
CA PRO A 130 -5.29 -20.58 7.49
C PRO A 130 -6.24 -21.22 8.53
N SER A 131 -6.73 -20.46 9.49
CA SER A 131 -7.64 -20.94 10.56
C SER A 131 -9.06 -21.24 10.09
N ASN A 132 -9.49 -20.70 8.94
CA ASN A 132 -10.83 -20.89 8.40
C ASN A 132 -10.78 -21.35 6.92
N THR A 133 -11.88 -21.92 6.43
CA THR A 133 -11.98 -22.48 5.08
C THR A 133 -11.80 -21.43 4.00
N PHE A 134 -12.40 -20.25 4.17
CA PHE A 134 -12.28 -19.13 3.23
C PHE A 134 -10.81 -18.69 3.07
N GLY A 135 -10.15 -18.40 4.20
CA GLY A 135 -8.74 -18.02 4.18
C GLY A 135 -7.84 -19.08 3.57
N LYS A 136 -8.05 -20.38 3.92
CA LYS A 136 -7.27 -21.49 3.32
C LYS A 136 -7.38 -21.52 1.80
N GLN A 137 -8.58 -21.38 1.25
CA GLN A 137 -8.80 -21.39 -0.20
C GLN A 137 -8.08 -20.24 -0.89
N VAL A 138 -8.19 -19.02 -0.35
CA VAL A 138 -7.50 -17.84 -0.89
C VAL A 138 -5.99 -18.02 -0.83
N LEU A 139 -5.44 -18.40 0.33
CA LEU A 139 -4.00 -18.58 0.53
C LEU A 139 -3.42 -19.68 -0.35
N GLN A 140 -4.16 -20.76 -0.61
CA GLN A 140 -3.75 -21.80 -1.54
C GLN A 140 -3.63 -21.28 -2.97
N LEU A 141 -4.57 -20.47 -3.44
CA LEU A 141 -4.52 -19.85 -4.76
C LEU A 141 -3.37 -18.84 -4.87
N LEU A 142 -3.17 -18.01 -3.85
CA LEU A 142 -2.05 -17.06 -3.82
C LEU A 142 -0.70 -17.79 -3.87
N SER A 143 -0.53 -18.84 -3.09
CA SER A 143 0.68 -19.67 -3.12
C SER A 143 0.91 -20.31 -4.50
N GLN A 144 -0.15 -20.76 -5.18
CA GLN A 144 -0.06 -21.30 -6.54
C GLN A 144 0.35 -20.21 -7.54
N ILE A 145 -0.22 -19.02 -7.45
CA ILE A 145 0.15 -17.88 -8.31
C ILE A 145 1.64 -17.57 -8.12
N CYS A 146 2.11 -17.38 -6.88
CA CYS A 146 3.52 -17.11 -6.59
C CYS A 146 4.43 -18.22 -7.17
N THR A 147 4.09 -19.49 -6.95
CA THR A 147 4.88 -20.61 -7.48
C THR A 147 4.96 -20.59 -9.01
N ILE A 148 3.86 -20.27 -9.70
CA ILE A 148 3.84 -20.19 -11.16
C ILE A 148 4.74 -19.05 -11.65
N GLN A 149 4.72 -17.88 -10.98
CA GLN A 149 5.58 -16.75 -11.34
C GLN A 149 7.07 -17.10 -11.22
N GLU A 150 7.44 -17.91 -10.23
CA GLU A 150 8.85 -18.29 -10.01
C GLU A 150 9.31 -19.43 -10.91
N THR A 151 8.42 -20.28 -11.37
CA THR A 151 8.80 -21.57 -11.98
C THR A 151 8.47 -21.69 -13.45
N LYS A 152 7.57 -20.86 -14.00
CA LYS A 152 7.09 -21.00 -15.38
C LYS A 152 7.23 -19.70 -16.16
N PRO A 153 7.99 -19.69 -17.26
CA PRO A 153 7.81 -18.68 -18.29
C PRO A 153 6.41 -18.85 -18.94
N ASP A 154 5.90 -17.84 -19.59
CA ASP A 154 4.61 -17.85 -20.32
C ASP A 154 3.44 -18.33 -19.43
N ASN A 155 3.33 -17.72 -18.25
CA ASN A 155 2.36 -18.14 -17.22
C ASN A 155 1.05 -17.31 -17.19
N GLU A 156 0.89 -16.35 -18.08
CA GLU A 156 -0.18 -15.34 -18.05
C GLU A 156 -1.58 -15.97 -18.02
N LEU A 157 -1.81 -16.98 -18.88
CA LEU A 157 -3.11 -17.65 -18.94
C LEU A 157 -3.42 -18.41 -17.64
N CYS A 158 -2.43 -19.11 -17.08
CA CYS A 158 -2.59 -19.82 -15.81
C CYS A 158 -2.84 -18.83 -14.66
N THR A 159 -2.13 -17.72 -14.64
CA THR A 159 -2.27 -16.66 -13.64
C THR A 159 -3.67 -16.06 -13.69
N ILE A 160 -4.17 -15.69 -14.86
CA ILE A 160 -5.52 -15.16 -15.03
C ILE A 160 -6.59 -16.18 -14.58
N GLN A 161 -6.42 -17.44 -14.90
CA GLN A 161 -7.34 -18.49 -14.47
C GLN A 161 -7.41 -18.58 -12.93
N LEU A 162 -6.26 -18.54 -12.25
CA LEU A 162 -6.21 -18.54 -10.78
C LEU A 162 -6.77 -17.24 -10.17
N LEU A 163 -6.52 -16.10 -10.80
CA LEU A 163 -7.11 -14.82 -10.37
C LEU A 163 -8.63 -14.83 -10.46
N PHE A 164 -9.23 -15.39 -11.51
CA PHE A 164 -10.67 -15.54 -11.59
C PHE A 164 -11.24 -16.48 -10.52
N GLN A 165 -10.56 -17.57 -10.20
CA GLN A 165 -10.96 -18.46 -9.10
C GLN A 165 -10.91 -17.70 -7.76
N LEU A 166 -9.81 -16.99 -7.49
CA LEU A 166 -9.62 -16.17 -6.30
C LEU A 166 -10.72 -15.11 -6.20
N TRP A 167 -10.97 -14.37 -7.29
CA TRP A 167 -12.00 -13.34 -7.34
C TRP A 167 -13.40 -13.88 -7.05
N ASN A 168 -13.75 -15.04 -7.62
CA ASN A 168 -15.02 -15.70 -7.36
C ASN A 168 -15.19 -16.13 -5.89
N ILE A 169 -14.10 -16.53 -5.22
CA ILE A 169 -14.13 -16.84 -3.79
C ILE A 169 -14.35 -15.57 -2.97
N LEU A 170 -13.68 -14.44 -3.30
CA LEU A 170 -13.88 -13.17 -2.62
C LEU A 170 -15.32 -12.68 -2.75
N GLN A 171 -15.88 -12.73 -3.96
CA GLN A 171 -17.27 -12.30 -4.23
C GLN A 171 -18.31 -13.06 -3.42
N LYS A 172 -18.05 -14.34 -3.09
CA LYS A 172 -18.97 -15.17 -2.32
C LYS A 172 -18.87 -15.00 -0.80
N ASN A 173 -17.75 -14.50 -0.31
CA ASN A 173 -17.43 -14.52 1.12
C ASN A 173 -17.30 -13.13 1.75
N ILE A 174 -17.19 -12.08 0.96
CA ILE A 174 -17.05 -10.70 1.44
C ILE A 174 -18.28 -9.90 1.01
N ASP A 175 -18.84 -9.18 1.96
CA ASP A 175 -19.90 -8.21 1.68
C ASP A 175 -19.26 -6.89 1.19
N TRP A 176 -19.41 -6.62 -0.10
CA TRP A 176 -18.89 -5.42 -0.75
C TRP A 176 -19.90 -4.26 -0.74
N THR A 177 -20.98 -4.38 0.02
CA THR A 177 -21.96 -3.30 0.09
C THR A 177 -21.33 -2.05 0.69
N SER A 178 -21.44 -0.96 -0.04
CA SER A 178 -20.89 0.32 0.36
C SER A 178 -21.95 1.17 1.04
N ASP A 179 -21.71 1.57 2.28
CA ASP A 179 -22.35 2.76 2.81
C ASP A 179 -21.69 3.98 2.14
N SER A 180 -22.41 4.62 1.22
CA SER A 180 -21.94 5.80 0.47
C SER A 180 -21.42 6.91 1.37
N ASN A 181 -21.94 7.05 2.59
CA ASN A 181 -21.48 8.01 3.58
C ASN A 181 -20.11 7.62 4.18
N SER A 182 -19.83 6.34 4.34
CA SER A 182 -18.55 5.88 4.88
C SER A 182 -17.41 6.03 3.86
N ILE A 183 -17.68 5.74 2.59
CA ILE A 183 -16.72 5.96 1.48
C ILE A 183 -16.36 7.43 1.37
N HIS A 184 -17.37 8.30 1.33
CA HIS A 184 -17.15 9.74 1.22
C HIS A 184 -16.30 10.27 2.39
N ARG A 185 -16.52 9.78 3.61
CA ARG A 185 -15.71 10.16 4.79
C ARG A 185 -14.28 9.64 4.71
N LEU A 186 -14.06 8.41 4.24
CA LEU A 186 -12.73 7.83 4.08
C LEU A 186 -11.94 8.58 3.02
N ASN A 187 -12.53 8.83 1.85
CA ASN A 187 -11.90 9.58 0.77
C ASN A 187 -11.54 11.02 1.20
N HIS A 188 -12.42 11.69 1.94
CA HIS A 188 -12.12 13.02 2.48
C HIS A 188 -10.99 13.02 3.51
N LYS A 189 -10.92 12.02 4.39
CA LYS A 189 -9.81 11.90 5.35
C LYS A 189 -8.49 11.65 4.64
N GLN A 190 -8.49 10.75 3.68
CA GLN A 190 -7.29 10.43 2.89
C GLN A 190 -6.83 11.64 2.08
N ALA A 191 -7.72 12.33 1.37
CA ALA A 191 -7.40 13.53 0.62
C ALA A 191 -6.80 14.64 1.51
N ARG A 192 -7.34 14.84 2.72
CA ARG A 192 -6.78 15.79 3.69
C ARG A 192 -5.41 15.38 4.21
N LEU A 193 -5.22 14.08 4.48
CA LEU A 193 -3.92 13.56 4.88
C LEU A 193 -2.88 13.80 3.77
N GLN A 194 -3.23 13.45 2.53
CA GLN A 194 -2.38 13.66 1.36
C GLN A 194 -2.02 15.14 1.17
N ALA A 195 -3.00 16.05 1.26
CA ALA A 195 -2.73 17.49 1.15
C ALA A 195 -1.76 18.01 2.23
N MET A 196 -1.87 17.53 3.46
CA MET A 196 -0.96 17.88 4.54
C MET A 196 0.45 17.30 4.34
N MET A 197 0.54 16.05 3.87
CA MET A 197 1.83 15.41 3.56
C MET A 197 2.52 16.11 2.39
N GLN A 198 1.77 16.44 1.34
CA GLN A 198 2.25 17.25 0.24
C GLN A 198 2.84 18.58 0.73
N TYR A 199 2.10 19.32 1.55
CA TYR A 199 2.58 20.57 2.13
C TYR A 199 3.90 20.39 2.89
N ILE A 200 4.04 19.29 3.66
CA ILE A 200 5.29 18.96 4.35
C ILE A 200 6.43 18.71 3.35
N HIS A 201 6.17 17.97 2.27
CA HIS A 201 7.16 17.63 1.25
C HIS A 201 7.65 18.89 0.49
N ASP A 202 6.74 19.83 0.20
CA ASP A 202 7.08 21.07 -0.52
C ASP A 202 7.87 22.05 0.34
N HIS A 203 7.67 22.01 1.67
CA HIS A 203 8.18 23.03 2.60
C HIS A 203 9.10 22.47 3.69
N TYR A 204 9.56 21.20 3.60
CA TYR A 204 10.32 20.56 4.69
C TYR A 204 11.61 21.29 5.08
N MET A 205 12.21 22.05 4.18
CA MET A 205 13.41 22.86 4.43
C MET A 205 13.10 24.19 5.17
N GLU A 206 11.82 24.56 5.28
CA GLU A 206 11.36 25.79 5.92
C GLU A 206 10.95 25.55 7.38
N GLU A 207 10.84 26.64 8.17
CA GLU A 207 10.22 26.57 9.50
C GLU A 207 8.70 26.45 9.36
N ILE A 208 8.18 25.23 9.32
CA ILE A 208 6.73 24.96 9.27
C ILE A 208 6.17 24.56 10.61
N THR A 209 4.97 25.05 10.91
CA THR A 209 4.26 24.78 12.16
C THR A 209 3.09 23.82 11.94
N LEU A 210 2.63 23.17 13.02
CA LEU A 210 1.40 22.37 12.97
C LEU A 210 0.20 23.16 12.44
N GLU A 211 0.13 24.46 12.70
CA GLU A 211 -0.94 25.33 12.20
C GLU A 211 -0.90 25.48 10.68
N MET A 212 0.28 25.70 10.12
CA MET A 212 0.48 25.79 8.66
C MET A 212 0.10 24.46 7.98
N ILE A 213 0.55 23.32 8.53
CA ILE A 213 0.19 22.00 8.04
C ILE A 213 -1.34 21.78 8.09
N ALA A 214 -2.01 22.12 9.19
CA ALA A 214 -3.45 21.97 9.31
C ALA A 214 -4.22 22.88 8.33
N THR A 215 -3.74 24.09 8.14
CA THR A 215 -4.33 25.08 7.22
C THR A 215 -4.27 24.63 5.76
N SER A 216 -3.20 23.93 5.35
CA SER A 216 -3.07 23.41 3.97
C SER A 216 -4.22 22.45 3.59
N ALA A 217 -4.81 21.76 4.57
CA ALA A 217 -5.97 20.88 4.38
C ALA A 217 -7.29 21.52 4.84
N SER A 218 -7.30 22.84 5.16
CA SER A 218 -8.48 23.58 5.65
C SER A 218 -9.12 22.95 6.88
N ILE A 219 -8.32 22.52 7.87
CA ILE A 219 -8.77 21.91 9.13
C ILE A 219 -8.08 22.52 10.35
N SER A 220 -8.60 22.21 11.54
CA SER A 220 -8.00 22.62 12.82
C SER A 220 -6.76 21.79 13.14
N LYS A 221 -5.88 22.29 14.04
CA LYS A 221 -4.73 21.54 14.57
C LYS A 221 -5.12 20.20 15.16
N SER A 222 -6.21 20.14 15.92
CA SER A 222 -6.71 18.89 16.48
C SER A 222 -7.21 17.91 15.40
N GLY A 223 -7.81 18.43 14.33
CA GLY A 223 -8.20 17.66 13.15
C GLY A 223 -7.00 17.07 12.44
N ALA A 224 -5.94 17.86 12.24
CA ALA A 224 -4.68 17.41 11.64
C ALA A 224 -4.01 16.29 12.47
N LEU A 225 -3.89 16.50 13.79
CA LEU A 225 -3.38 15.48 14.71
C LEU A 225 -4.17 14.18 14.62
N HIS A 226 -5.50 14.26 14.63
CA HIS A 226 -6.38 13.09 14.54
C HIS A 226 -6.23 12.34 13.22
N ILE A 227 -6.19 13.06 12.08
CA ILE A 227 -6.05 12.46 10.75
C ILE A 227 -4.69 11.77 10.62
N PHE A 228 -3.58 12.41 11.03
CA PHE A 228 -2.26 11.79 11.02
C PHE A 228 -2.19 10.57 11.92
N GLN A 229 -2.69 10.69 13.17
CA GLN A 229 -2.67 9.58 14.12
C GLN A 229 -3.47 8.37 13.62
N THR A 230 -4.63 8.60 13.00
CA THR A 230 -5.49 7.52 12.48
C THR A 230 -5.11 7.06 11.08
N GLY A 231 -4.42 7.89 10.29
CA GLY A 231 -4.01 7.58 8.93
C GLY A 231 -2.65 6.90 8.82
N ILE A 232 -1.64 7.45 9.51
CA ILE A 232 -0.25 6.98 9.42
C ILE A 232 0.45 6.79 10.77
N HIS A 233 -0.31 6.72 11.86
CA HIS A 233 0.13 6.39 13.23
C HIS A 233 1.21 7.31 13.84
N CYS A 234 1.37 8.52 13.37
CA CYS A 234 2.28 9.51 13.94
C CYS A 234 1.63 10.89 14.01
N SER A 235 2.32 11.88 14.58
CA SER A 235 1.87 13.27 14.49
C SER A 235 2.42 13.94 13.22
N PRO A 236 1.81 15.06 12.73
CA PRO A 236 2.37 15.83 11.62
C PRO A 236 3.82 16.26 11.83
N VAL A 237 4.15 16.67 13.04
CA VAL A 237 5.52 17.09 13.41
C VAL A 237 6.48 15.89 13.41
N ALA A 238 6.05 14.73 13.94
CA ALA A 238 6.87 13.53 13.89
C ALA A 238 7.11 13.07 12.44
N TYR A 239 6.10 13.17 11.58
CA TYR A 239 6.23 12.88 10.15
C TYR A 239 7.23 13.84 9.47
N LEU A 240 7.14 15.14 9.71
CA LEU A 240 8.10 16.13 9.22
C LEU A 240 9.54 15.77 9.62
N ILE A 241 9.77 15.43 10.89
CA ILE A 241 11.10 15.03 11.37
C ILE A 241 11.59 13.77 10.64
N GLN A 242 10.74 12.75 10.49
CA GLN A 242 11.09 11.53 9.75
C GLN A 242 11.42 11.82 8.29
N TYR A 243 10.65 12.69 7.64
CA TYR A 243 10.88 13.08 6.26
C TYR A 243 12.20 13.83 6.11
N ARG A 244 12.49 14.81 6.97
CA ARG A 244 13.78 15.53 7.01
C ARG A 244 14.97 14.58 7.19
N LEU A 245 14.87 13.62 8.11
CA LEU A 245 15.92 12.62 8.32
C LEU A 245 16.12 11.72 7.11
N ALA A 246 15.05 11.34 6.41
CA ALA A 246 15.13 10.56 5.19
C ALA A 246 15.83 11.34 4.07
N GLN A 247 15.48 12.62 3.88
CA GLN A 247 16.11 13.50 2.90
C GLN A 247 17.60 13.74 3.23
N ALA A 248 17.92 13.95 4.50
CA ALA A 248 19.31 14.11 4.95
C ALA A 248 20.13 12.84 4.71
N ALA A 249 19.58 11.66 4.99
CA ALA A 249 20.23 10.38 4.72
C ALA A 249 20.48 10.18 3.21
N GLU A 250 19.53 10.54 2.35
CA GLU A 250 19.69 10.49 0.91
C GLU A 250 20.80 11.45 0.43
N GLN A 251 20.82 12.69 0.93
CA GLN A 251 21.87 13.65 0.60
C GLN A 251 23.28 13.18 1.04
N LEU A 252 23.39 12.55 2.21
CA LEU A 252 24.66 11.95 2.66
C LEU A 252 25.14 10.82 1.73
N TYR A 253 24.21 10.07 1.15
CA TYR A 253 24.54 8.98 0.24
C TYR A 253 24.96 9.47 -1.16
N ILE A 254 24.29 10.50 -1.70
CA ILE A 254 24.50 10.96 -3.08
C ILE A 254 25.49 12.12 -3.20
N THR A 255 25.85 12.79 -2.08
CA THR A 255 26.74 13.95 -2.09
C THR A 255 27.95 13.74 -1.18
N GLN A 256 28.93 14.64 -1.27
CA GLN A 256 30.09 14.69 -0.36
C GLN A 256 29.92 15.75 0.74
N LYS A 257 28.69 16.24 0.98
CA LYS A 257 28.42 17.22 2.02
C LYS A 257 28.64 16.64 3.41
N SER A 258 29.07 17.47 4.35
CA SER A 258 29.16 17.07 5.75
C SER A 258 27.77 17.02 6.42
N VAL A 259 27.64 16.24 7.50
CA VAL A 259 26.41 16.20 8.30
C VAL A 259 26.00 17.60 8.76
N SER A 260 26.97 18.42 9.20
CA SER A 260 26.69 19.80 9.62
C SER A 260 26.13 20.67 8.49
N SER A 261 26.70 20.55 7.29
CA SER A 261 26.22 21.31 6.13
C SER A 261 24.79 20.92 5.72
N ILE A 262 24.46 19.62 5.80
CA ILE A 262 23.12 19.15 5.49
C ILE A 262 22.10 19.55 6.57
N ALA A 263 22.54 19.66 7.83
CA ALA A 263 21.67 20.06 8.94
C ALA A 263 21.36 21.57 8.96
N GLU A 264 22.15 22.38 8.27
CA GLU A 264 21.96 23.83 8.14
C GLU A 264 21.08 24.22 6.93
N GLU A 265 20.87 23.30 6.00
CA GLU A 265 19.96 23.43 4.85
C GLU A 265 18.51 23.05 5.23
#